data_759e6a37229b874d7e28250e3dc3802f
#
_entry.id   759e6a37229b874d7e28250e3dc3802f
#
_cell.length_a   1.000
_cell.length_b   1.000
_cell.length_c   1.000
_cell.angle_alpha   90.00
_cell.angle_beta   90.00
_cell.angle_gamma   90.00
#
_symmetry.space_group_name_H-M   'P 1'
#
loop_
_entity.id
_entity.type
_entity.pdbx_description
1 polymer ?
#
loop_
_entity_poly.entity_id
_entity_poly.type
_entity_poly.pdbx_seq_one_letter_code
_entity_poly.pdbx_strand_id
1 'polypeptide(L)'
;MVPPEMSAGYSDQLATRSKETGSNLCVGLDPRIEHHEDDVLEVERFLDQVVEQTLPKTACYKPNIAYFEAMGPEGLMMLKRVMDRIPESVPVILDAKRSDIGETQRRYAEACFEGFGADAVTINPFMGYDSLEPFLDYEGKGIYLLAVTSNPGSADLQRRESDGVKIFEIVGQFAGRASEEGRKTEVGLVVGLTNAGGDVLTGLPDVPLLIPGLGAQGGDLSALTGSGRRAPNVVNVSRGVIYGNEGSPAELADRYAREIAEALGQGAQEGS
;
A
#
# COMPACT_ATOMS: atom_id res chain seq x y z
N MET A 1 3.21 34.34 16.29
CA MET A 1 3.47 33.30 15.30
C MET A 1 3.03 32.00 15.92
N VAL A 2 1.94 31.40 15.43
CA VAL A 2 1.56 30.03 15.79
C VAL A 2 2.65 29.13 15.16
N PRO A 3 3.27 28.19 15.91
CA PRO A 3 4.19 27.25 15.29
C PRO A 3 3.44 26.51 14.18
N PRO A 4 4.08 26.19 13.05
CA PRO A 4 3.45 25.36 12.04
C PRO A 4 3.00 24.07 12.72
N GLU A 5 1.71 23.71 12.62
CA GLU A 5 1.23 22.41 13.02
C GLU A 5 2.13 21.39 12.30
N MET A 6 2.82 20.57 13.09
CA MET A 6 3.57 19.44 12.53
C MET A 6 2.59 18.61 11.73
N SER A 7 2.83 18.44 10.44
CA SER A 7 2.00 17.56 9.62
C SER A 7 2.00 16.17 10.28
N ALA A 8 0.81 15.59 10.43
CA ALA A 8 0.70 14.24 10.96
C ALA A 8 1.56 13.29 10.11
N GLY A 9 2.27 12.37 10.73
CA GLY A 9 3.04 11.34 10.04
C GLY A 9 2.15 10.49 9.13
N TYR A 10 2.72 9.81 8.17
CA TYR A 10 1.96 8.94 7.25
C TYR A 10 1.15 7.87 8.02
N SER A 11 1.75 7.22 9.01
CA SER A 11 1.08 6.22 9.86
C SER A 11 -0.09 6.79 10.65
N ASP A 12 0.04 8.04 11.13
CA ASP A 12 -1.03 8.72 11.85
C ASP A 12 -2.21 9.04 10.92
N GLN A 13 -1.93 9.50 9.70
CA GLN A 13 -2.96 9.74 8.69
C GLN A 13 -3.70 8.45 8.35
N LEU A 14 -2.96 7.35 8.11
CA LEU A 14 -3.51 6.05 7.81
C LEU A 14 -4.35 5.49 8.96
N ALA A 15 -3.85 5.58 10.20
CA ALA A 15 -4.56 5.14 11.40
C ALA A 15 -5.83 5.96 11.65
N THR A 16 -5.78 7.28 11.46
CA THR A 16 -6.92 8.17 11.57
C THR A 16 -8.00 7.77 10.56
N ARG A 17 -7.62 7.60 9.31
CA ARG A 17 -8.56 7.23 8.26
C ARG A 17 -9.17 5.84 8.49
N SER A 18 -8.35 4.85 8.89
CA SER A 18 -8.84 3.51 9.25
C SER A 18 -9.87 3.56 10.38
N LYS A 19 -9.65 4.42 11.38
CA LYS A 19 -10.60 4.62 12.48
C LYS A 19 -11.89 5.29 12.03
N GLU A 20 -11.81 6.32 11.17
CA GLU A 20 -13.00 7.03 10.64
C GLU A 20 -13.89 6.11 9.82
N THR A 21 -13.30 5.25 9.00
CA THR A 21 -14.04 4.32 8.14
C THR A 21 -14.43 3.01 8.84
N GLY A 22 -13.84 2.73 10.01
CA GLY A 22 -13.94 1.42 10.67
C GLY A 22 -13.35 0.30 9.81
N SER A 23 -12.34 0.59 8.98
CA SER A 23 -11.86 -0.31 7.94
C SER A 23 -10.36 -0.22 7.72
N ASN A 24 -9.73 -1.36 7.47
CA ASN A 24 -8.34 -1.46 6.98
C ASN A 24 -8.27 -1.79 5.48
N LEU A 25 -9.37 -1.58 4.76
CA LEU A 25 -9.42 -1.85 3.32
C LEU A 25 -8.60 -0.82 2.54
N CYS A 26 -7.64 -1.32 1.76
CA CYS A 26 -6.95 -0.58 0.72
C CYS A 26 -7.56 -0.94 -0.64
N VAL A 27 -8.23 0.00 -1.31
CA VAL A 27 -8.79 -0.26 -2.63
C VAL A 27 -7.73 -0.07 -3.71
N GLY A 28 -7.42 -1.15 -4.42
CA GLY A 28 -6.50 -1.12 -5.55
C GLY A 28 -7.18 -0.56 -6.80
N LEU A 29 -6.56 0.45 -7.42
CA LEU A 29 -7.02 1.04 -8.68
C LEU A 29 -6.14 0.52 -9.83
N ASP A 30 -6.46 -0.70 -10.30
CA ASP A 30 -5.71 -1.43 -11.33
C ASP A 30 -6.62 -1.60 -12.58
N PRO A 31 -6.86 -0.53 -13.37
CA PRO A 31 -7.82 -0.56 -14.47
C PRO A 31 -7.32 -1.40 -15.63
N ARG A 32 -8.25 -2.09 -16.30
CA ARG A 32 -8.00 -2.88 -17.49
C ARG A 32 -8.66 -2.21 -18.68
N ILE A 33 -7.87 -1.57 -19.53
CA ILE A 33 -8.38 -0.79 -20.66
C ILE A 33 -9.25 -1.64 -21.60
N GLU A 34 -8.92 -2.93 -21.74
CA GLU A 34 -9.68 -3.89 -22.54
C GLU A 34 -11.13 -4.12 -22.05
N HIS A 35 -11.45 -3.70 -20.83
CA HIS A 35 -12.84 -3.73 -20.31
C HIS A 35 -13.61 -2.42 -20.62
N HIS A 36 -12.96 -1.44 -21.26
CA HIS A 36 -13.47 -0.10 -21.50
C HIS A 36 -13.29 0.31 -22.98
N GLU A 37 -13.53 -0.62 -23.91
CA GLU A 37 -13.47 -0.40 -25.36
C GLU A 37 -12.13 0.25 -25.81
N ASP A 38 -11.05 -0.01 -25.09
CA ASP A 38 -9.72 0.60 -25.28
C ASP A 38 -9.73 2.14 -25.22
N ASP A 39 -10.70 2.75 -24.52
CA ASP A 39 -10.84 4.20 -24.34
C ASP A 39 -10.37 4.64 -22.95
N VAL A 40 -9.31 5.46 -22.90
CA VAL A 40 -8.73 6.02 -21.66
C VAL A 40 -9.74 6.91 -20.92
N LEU A 41 -10.64 7.61 -21.62
CA LEU A 41 -11.64 8.45 -20.97
C LEU A 41 -12.72 7.62 -20.27
N GLU A 42 -13.09 6.47 -20.85
CA GLU A 42 -14.01 5.55 -20.18
C GLU A 42 -13.37 4.93 -18.94
N VAL A 43 -12.08 4.58 -19.00
CA VAL A 43 -11.31 4.14 -17.83
C VAL A 43 -11.30 5.21 -16.74
N GLU A 44 -11.08 6.47 -17.10
CA GLU A 44 -11.07 7.58 -16.13
C GLU A 44 -12.42 7.74 -15.44
N ARG A 45 -13.54 7.75 -16.20
CA ARG A 45 -14.90 7.83 -15.64
C ARG A 45 -15.21 6.65 -14.72
N PHE A 46 -14.80 5.46 -15.12
CA PHE A 46 -14.95 4.26 -14.30
C PHE A 46 -14.20 4.39 -12.96
N LEU A 47 -12.94 4.83 -12.98
CA LEU A 47 -12.15 5.01 -11.75
C LEU A 47 -12.75 6.10 -10.85
N ASP A 48 -13.26 7.19 -11.41
CA ASP A 48 -13.95 8.24 -10.65
C ASP A 48 -15.19 7.67 -9.91
N GLN A 49 -15.99 6.86 -10.60
CA GLN A 49 -17.14 6.19 -9.98
C GLN A 49 -16.73 5.19 -8.91
N VAL A 50 -15.64 4.45 -9.13
CA VAL A 50 -15.09 3.52 -8.12
C VAL A 50 -14.67 4.28 -6.88
N VAL A 51 -13.92 5.38 -7.03
CA VAL A 51 -13.47 6.20 -5.89
C VAL A 51 -14.68 6.75 -5.13
N GLU A 52 -15.65 7.35 -5.81
CA GLU A 52 -16.86 7.92 -5.19
C GLU A 52 -17.62 6.85 -4.38
N GLN A 53 -17.84 5.68 -4.97
CA GLN A 53 -18.64 4.62 -4.36
C GLN A 53 -17.93 3.92 -3.20
N THR A 54 -16.60 3.79 -3.24
CA THR A 54 -15.84 3.04 -2.23
C THR A 54 -15.31 3.91 -1.08
N LEU A 55 -15.29 5.24 -1.26
CA LEU A 55 -14.75 6.21 -0.31
C LEU A 55 -15.20 6.00 1.16
N PRO A 56 -16.49 5.69 1.45
CA PRO A 56 -16.94 5.54 2.84
C PRO A 56 -16.28 4.38 3.61
N LYS A 57 -15.73 3.39 2.91
CA LYS A 57 -15.14 2.17 3.50
C LYS A 57 -13.65 2.01 3.21
N THR A 58 -13.02 2.99 2.55
CA THR A 58 -11.63 2.90 2.10
C THR A 58 -10.71 3.63 3.07
N ALA A 59 -9.75 2.88 3.63
CA ALA A 59 -8.68 3.43 4.47
C ALA A 59 -7.60 4.13 3.62
N CYS A 60 -7.28 3.59 2.45
CA CYS A 60 -6.38 4.21 1.47
C CYS A 60 -6.64 3.67 0.07
N TYR A 61 -6.23 4.41 -0.95
CA TYR A 61 -6.21 3.92 -2.33
C TYR A 61 -4.81 3.51 -2.76
N LYS A 62 -4.75 2.55 -3.67
CA LYS A 62 -3.46 2.09 -4.20
C LYS A 62 -3.53 1.88 -5.73
N PRO A 63 -3.31 2.94 -6.53
CA PRO A 63 -3.12 2.77 -7.96
C PRO A 63 -1.79 2.07 -8.25
N ASN A 64 -1.82 1.10 -9.17
CA ASN A 64 -0.61 0.44 -9.67
C ASN A 64 -0.23 1.09 -11.01
N ILE A 65 0.89 1.81 -10.99
CA ILE A 65 1.35 2.63 -12.11
C ILE A 65 1.51 1.83 -13.41
N ALA A 66 1.80 0.52 -13.34
CA ALA A 66 2.01 -0.31 -14.53
C ALA A 66 0.78 -0.36 -15.44
N TYR A 67 -0.44 -0.33 -14.89
CA TYR A 67 -1.65 -0.29 -15.70
C TYR A 67 -1.80 1.02 -16.46
N PHE A 68 -1.35 2.12 -15.88
CA PHE A 68 -1.39 3.46 -16.47
C PHE A 68 -0.23 3.67 -17.45
N GLU A 69 0.97 3.18 -17.14
CA GLU A 69 2.12 3.17 -18.06
C GLU A 69 1.80 2.38 -19.35
N ALA A 70 1.07 1.27 -19.24
CA ALA A 70 0.64 0.48 -20.38
C ALA A 70 -0.30 1.24 -21.35
N MET A 71 -1.01 2.25 -20.85
CA MET A 71 -1.85 3.16 -21.66
C MET A 71 -1.07 4.38 -22.23
N GLY A 72 0.26 4.41 -22.05
CA GLY A 72 1.12 5.47 -22.55
C GLY A 72 0.99 6.79 -21.80
N PRO A 73 1.41 7.92 -22.41
CA PRO A 73 1.42 9.23 -21.74
C PRO A 73 0.04 9.68 -21.25
N GLU A 74 -1.02 9.37 -21.98
CA GLU A 74 -2.40 9.67 -21.58
C GLU A 74 -2.81 8.94 -20.31
N GLY A 75 -2.40 7.67 -20.18
CA GLY A 75 -2.61 6.88 -18.96
C GLY A 75 -1.94 7.51 -17.75
N LEU A 76 -0.70 7.98 -17.88
CA LEU A 76 0.00 8.67 -16.78
C LEU A 76 -0.66 10.01 -16.40
N MET A 77 -1.14 10.76 -17.40
CA MET A 77 -1.90 12.00 -17.14
C MET A 77 -3.24 11.69 -16.45
N MET A 78 -3.91 10.63 -16.85
CA MET A 78 -5.13 10.15 -16.19
C MET A 78 -4.86 9.73 -14.74
N LEU A 79 -3.79 8.97 -14.49
CA LEU A 79 -3.39 8.60 -13.13
C LEU A 79 -3.29 9.84 -12.22
N LYS A 80 -2.59 10.87 -12.69
CA LYS A 80 -2.45 12.13 -11.93
C LYS A 80 -3.82 12.74 -11.64
N ARG A 81 -4.70 12.85 -12.62
CA ARG A 81 -6.05 13.42 -12.43
C ARG A 81 -6.90 12.60 -11.47
N VAL A 82 -6.85 11.27 -11.56
CA VAL A 82 -7.58 10.39 -10.64
C VAL A 82 -7.06 10.56 -9.21
N MET A 83 -5.73 10.60 -9.01
CA MET A 83 -5.16 10.83 -7.68
C MET A 83 -5.55 12.20 -7.11
N ASP A 84 -5.57 13.26 -7.93
CA ASP A 84 -5.95 14.62 -7.51
C ASP A 84 -7.44 14.75 -7.09
N ARG A 85 -8.30 13.82 -7.50
CA ARG A 85 -9.72 13.78 -7.11
C ARG A 85 -9.97 13.02 -5.82
N ILE A 86 -9.01 12.22 -5.36
CA ILE A 86 -9.10 11.57 -4.06
C ILE A 86 -8.95 12.64 -2.98
N PRO A 87 -9.87 12.72 -1.98
CA PRO A 87 -9.77 13.71 -0.92
C PRO A 87 -8.43 13.63 -0.17
N GLU A 88 -7.83 14.78 0.15
CA GLU A 88 -6.54 14.87 0.87
C GLU A 88 -6.51 14.11 2.21
N SER A 89 -7.67 13.89 2.83
CA SER A 89 -7.79 13.09 4.06
C SER A 89 -7.65 11.59 3.84
N VAL A 90 -7.53 11.12 2.59
CA VAL A 90 -7.45 9.70 2.25
C VAL A 90 -6.09 9.40 1.65
N PRO A 91 -5.21 8.70 2.36
CA PRO A 91 -3.87 8.37 1.88
C PRO A 91 -3.88 7.61 0.55
N VAL A 92 -2.93 7.95 -0.33
CA VAL A 92 -2.72 7.26 -1.60
C VAL A 92 -1.33 6.63 -1.66
N ILE A 93 -1.29 5.32 -1.85
CA ILE A 93 -0.07 4.54 -2.02
C ILE A 93 0.17 4.33 -3.52
N LEU A 94 1.17 4.96 -4.11
CA LEU A 94 1.55 4.69 -5.49
C LEU A 94 2.33 3.36 -5.56
N ASP A 95 1.70 2.34 -6.13
CA ASP A 95 2.35 1.03 -6.31
C ASP A 95 3.25 1.04 -7.56
N ALA A 96 4.48 1.56 -7.39
CA ALA A 96 5.43 1.82 -8.47
C ALA A 96 6.65 0.89 -8.45
N LYS A 97 6.93 0.24 -7.33
CA LYS A 97 8.06 -0.68 -7.12
C LYS A 97 9.38 -0.14 -7.67
N ARG A 98 9.64 1.16 -7.43
CA ARG A 98 10.84 1.83 -7.94
C ARG A 98 12.10 1.17 -7.36
N SER A 99 13.16 1.11 -8.19
CA SER A 99 14.44 0.53 -7.82
C SER A 99 15.51 1.06 -8.76
N ASP A 100 16.33 1.97 -8.24
CA ASP A 100 17.47 2.57 -8.95
C ASP A 100 18.47 3.10 -7.90
N ILE A 101 19.55 3.73 -8.33
CA ILE A 101 20.62 4.25 -7.46
C ILE A 101 20.82 5.76 -7.66
N GLY A 102 21.35 6.41 -6.62
CA GLY A 102 21.86 7.77 -6.67
C GLY A 102 20.87 8.79 -7.21
N GLU A 103 21.30 9.53 -8.25
CA GLU A 103 20.50 10.62 -8.82
C GLU A 103 19.22 10.11 -9.49
N THR A 104 19.27 8.98 -10.20
CA THR A 104 18.08 8.40 -10.87
C THR A 104 17.00 8.07 -9.84
N GLN A 105 17.39 7.48 -8.72
CA GLN A 105 16.45 7.16 -7.65
C GLN A 105 15.82 8.43 -7.05
N ARG A 106 16.58 9.53 -6.95
CA ARG A 106 16.05 10.84 -6.52
C ARG A 106 15.00 11.36 -7.49
N ARG A 107 15.19 11.22 -8.81
CA ARG A 107 14.17 11.62 -9.80
C ARG A 107 12.90 10.79 -9.67
N TYR A 108 13.01 9.51 -9.29
CA TYR A 108 11.83 8.71 -8.96
C TYR A 108 11.11 9.17 -7.69
N ALA A 109 11.85 9.58 -6.66
CA ALA A 109 11.24 10.14 -5.44
C ALA A 109 10.49 11.45 -5.74
N GLU A 110 11.13 12.39 -6.44
CA GLU A 110 10.51 13.64 -6.91
C GLU A 110 9.25 13.36 -7.75
N ALA A 111 9.32 12.44 -8.72
CA ALA A 111 8.18 12.08 -9.56
C ALA A 111 7.01 11.52 -8.73
N CYS A 112 7.30 10.63 -7.78
CA CYS A 112 6.26 9.98 -6.98
C CYS A 112 5.62 10.94 -5.97
N PHE A 113 6.43 11.66 -5.18
CA PHE A 113 5.93 12.51 -4.11
C PHE A 113 5.51 13.90 -4.58
N GLU A 114 6.29 14.54 -5.43
CA GLU A 114 6.02 15.91 -5.90
C GLU A 114 5.21 15.93 -7.20
N GLY A 115 5.53 15.03 -8.15
CA GLY A 115 4.84 14.94 -9.43
C GLY A 115 3.44 14.36 -9.31
N PHE A 116 3.32 13.14 -8.81
CA PHE A 116 2.03 12.48 -8.62
C PHE A 116 1.32 12.88 -7.31
N GLY A 117 2.03 13.34 -6.30
CA GLY A 117 1.46 13.73 -5.01
C GLY A 117 1.15 12.54 -4.11
N ALA A 118 1.79 11.39 -4.31
CA ALA A 118 1.56 10.20 -3.50
C ALA A 118 1.91 10.44 -2.01
N ASP A 119 1.17 9.78 -1.11
CA ASP A 119 1.47 9.80 0.33
C ASP A 119 2.42 8.67 0.71
N ALA A 120 2.37 7.57 -0.03
CA ALA A 120 3.36 6.51 0.09
C ALA A 120 3.68 5.88 -1.27
N VAL A 121 4.85 5.19 -1.34
CA VAL A 121 5.33 4.54 -2.58
C VAL A 121 5.88 3.16 -2.26
N THR A 122 5.64 2.18 -3.13
CA THR A 122 6.29 0.87 -3.01
C THR A 122 7.68 0.90 -3.66
N ILE A 123 8.67 0.34 -2.96
CA ILE A 123 10.08 0.32 -3.37
C ILE A 123 10.58 -1.13 -3.37
N ASN A 124 11.35 -1.48 -4.41
CA ASN A 124 12.09 -2.74 -4.42
C ASN A 124 13.49 -2.49 -3.80
N PRO A 125 13.80 -3.07 -2.63
CA PRO A 125 15.03 -2.79 -1.89
C PRO A 125 16.25 -3.59 -2.37
N PHE A 126 16.17 -4.30 -3.49
CA PHE A 126 17.20 -5.21 -3.95
C PHE A 126 18.58 -4.54 -4.17
N MET A 127 18.60 -3.23 -4.44
CA MET A 127 19.85 -2.47 -4.64
C MET A 127 20.52 -1.99 -3.32
N GLY A 128 19.97 -2.36 -2.16
CA GLY A 128 20.56 -2.02 -0.87
C GLY A 128 20.01 -0.76 -0.25
N TYR A 129 20.43 -0.47 0.99
CA TYR A 129 19.87 0.60 1.81
C TYR A 129 20.13 2.00 1.24
N ASP A 130 21.30 2.24 0.67
CA ASP A 130 21.67 3.53 0.06
C ASP A 130 20.73 3.92 -1.10
N SER A 131 20.14 2.92 -1.77
CA SER A 131 19.13 3.16 -2.80
C SER A 131 17.80 3.71 -2.24
N LEU A 132 17.55 3.53 -0.94
CA LEU A 132 16.35 4.04 -0.29
C LEU A 132 16.50 5.51 0.15
N GLU A 133 17.73 5.97 0.42
CA GLU A 133 18.00 7.30 0.99
C GLU A 133 17.30 8.46 0.26
N PRO A 134 17.22 8.48 -1.10
CA PRO A 134 16.50 9.55 -1.80
C PRO A 134 15.00 9.65 -1.46
N PHE A 135 14.40 8.58 -0.96
CA PHE A 135 13.01 8.55 -0.53
C PHE A 135 12.81 8.85 0.96
N LEU A 136 13.88 8.83 1.78
CA LEU A 136 13.78 8.87 3.24
C LEU A 136 13.69 10.28 3.85
N ASP A 137 13.78 11.34 3.04
CA ASP A 137 13.85 12.73 3.52
C ASP A 137 12.54 13.53 3.32
N TYR A 138 11.43 12.85 2.94
CA TYR A 138 10.13 13.47 2.73
C TYR A 138 9.26 13.39 3.99
N GLU A 139 9.01 14.54 4.63
CA GLU A 139 8.21 14.64 5.84
C GLU A 139 6.73 14.30 5.58
N GLY A 140 6.13 13.52 6.49
CA GLY A 140 4.73 13.11 6.38
C GLY A 140 4.44 12.08 5.29
N LYS A 141 5.49 11.55 4.63
CA LYS A 141 5.37 10.53 3.58
C LYS A 141 5.78 9.14 4.07
N GLY A 142 5.40 8.11 3.32
CA GLY A 142 5.73 6.72 3.59
C GLY A 142 6.36 6.00 2.39
N ILE A 143 7.14 4.97 2.66
CA ILE A 143 7.54 3.98 1.65
C ILE A 143 7.23 2.57 2.14
N TYR A 144 6.89 1.67 1.22
CA TYR A 144 6.71 0.26 1.52
C TYR A 144 7.74 -0.58 0.78
N LEU A 145 8.63 -1.23 1.53
CA LEU A 145 9.65 -2.11 0.95
C LEU A 145 9.07 -3.50 0.68
N LEU A 146 9.36 -4.05 -0.50
CA LEU A 146 8.96 -5.42 -0.83
C LEU A 146 9.74 -6.42 0.04
N ALA A 147 9.12 -6.95 1.09
CA ALA A 147 9.73 -7.95 1.97
C ALA A 147 9.35 -9.37 1.53
N VAL A 148 8.05 -9.70 1.58
CA VAL A 148 7.53 -10.99 1.07
C VAL A 148 6.37 -10.73 0.13
N THR A 149 6.53 -11.11 -1.14
CA THR A 149 5.48 -10.96 -2.14
C THR A 149 4.62 -12.23 -2.26
N SER A 150 3.39 -12.08 -2.77
CA SER A 150 2.41 -13.17 -2.82
C SER A 150 2.64 -14.19 -3.95
N ASN A 151 3.52 -13.91 -4.90
CA ASN A 151 3.83 -14.82 -6.01
C ASN A 151 4.69 -16.01 -5.57
N PRO A 152 4.60 -17.18 -6.22
CA PRO A 152 5.41 -18.36 -5.88
C PRO A 152 6.93 -18.10 -5.92
N GLY A 153 7.40 -17.28 -6.86
CA GLY A 153 8.83 -16.93 -7.01
C GLY A 153 9.42 -16.15 -5.83
N SER A 154 8.60 -15.73 -4.84
CA SER A 154 9.12 -15.16 -3.59
C SER A 154 10.06 -16.13 -2.86
N ALA A 155 9.88 -17.44 -3.02
CA ALA A 155 10.74 -18.47 -2.45
C ALA A 155 12.13 -18.52 -3.09
N ASP A 156 12.30 -18.04 -4.32
CA ASP A 156 13.57 -18.12 -5.04
C ASP A 156 14.62 -17.17 -4.48
N LEU A 157 14.19 -16.05 -3.88
CA LEU A 157 15.08 -15.03 -3.33
C LEU A 157 14.67 -14.63 -1.90
N GLN A 158 13.47 -14.14 -1.70
CA GLN A 158 13.07 -13.44 -0.47
C GLN A 158 13.16 -14.32 0.78
N ARG A 159 12.96 -15.64 0.63
CA ARG A 159 13.05 -16.65 1.70
C ARG A 159 14.42 -17.33 1.82
N ARG A 160 15.37 -16.97 0.94
CA ARG A 160 16.74 -17.46 1.06
C ARG A 160 17.44 -16.81 2.25
N GLU A 161 18.47 -17.48 2.73
CA GLU A 161 19.30 -17.00 3.83
C GLU A 161 20.67 -16.54 3.34
N SER A 162 21.14 -15.46 3.95
CA SER A 162 22.50 -14.99 3.85
C SER A 162 23.03 -14.84 5.28
N ASP A 163 24.12 -15.54 5.61
CA ASP A 163 24.71 -15.53 6.96
C ASP A 163 23.70 -15.90 8.08
N GLY A 164 22.77 -16.82 7.78
CA GLY A 164 21.75 -17.28 8.73
C GLY A 164 20.55 -16.34 8.91
N VAL A 165 20.47 -15.25 8.14
CA VAL A 165 19.35 -14.29 8.15
C VAL A 165 18.59 -14.38 6.84
N LYS A 166 17.27 -14.49 6.89
CA LYS A 166 16.45 -14.52 5.66
C LYS A 166 16.48 -13.14 4.96
N ILE A 167 16.45 -13.14 3.63
CA ILE A 167 16.49 -11.89 2.85
C ILE A 167 15.36 -10.93 3.26
N PHE A 168 14.14 -11.41 3.48
CA PHE A 168 13.05 -10.56 3.91
C PHE A 168 13.27 -9.93 5.30
N GLU A 169 14.01 -10.62 6.21
CA GLU A 169 14.39 -10.09 7.52
C GLU A 169 15.44 -8.98 7.37
N ILE A 170 16.38 -9.12 6.42
CA ILE A 170 17.33 -8.04 6.06
C ILE A 170 16.56 -6.81 5.57
N VAL A 171 15.52 -7.00 4.74
CA VAL A 171 14.63 -5.89 4.32
C VAL A 171 13.91 -5.27 5.52
N GLY A 172 13.46 -6.08 6.47
CA GLY A 172 12.90 -5.60 7.75
C GLY A 172 13.91 -4.76 8.55
N GLN A 173 15.19 -5.16 8.58
CA GLN A 173 16.24 -4.39 9.25
C GLN A 173 16.45 -3.00 8.61
N PHE A 174 16.23 -2.85 7.29
CA PHE A 174 16.27 -1.53 6.64
C PHE A 174 15.21 -0.59 7.20
N ALA A 175 13.99 -1.09 7.46
CA ALA A 175 12.94 -0.30 8.07
C ALA A 175 13.28 0.11 9.51
N GLY A 176 13.82 -0.81 10.31
CA GLY A 176 14.32 -0.53 11.65
C GLY A 176 15.43 0.52 11.64
N ARG A 177 16.41 0.38 10.76
CA ARG A 177 17.52 1.33 10.60
C ARG A 177 17.03 2.74 10.25
N ALA A 178 16.08 2.89 9.33
CA ALA A 178 15.53 4.19 8.96
C ALA A 178 14.89 4.90 10.17
N SER A 179 14.16 4.13 11.01
CA SER A 179 13.58 4.65 12.25
C SER A 179 14.64 5.07 13.27
N GLU A 180 15.69 4.26 13.46
CA GLU A 180 16.80 4.55 14.37
C GLU A 180 17.61 5.80 13.94
N GLU A 181 17.77 6.00 12.63
CA GLU A 181 18.40 7.18 12.05
C GLU A 181 17.52 8.45 12.12
N GLY A 182 16.26 8.34 12.55
CA GLY A 182 15.34 9.46 12.63
C GLY A 182 14.99 10.04 11.27
N ARG A 183 14.87 9.20 10.25
CA ARG A 183 14.48 9.62 8.90
C ARG A 183 13.05 10.19 8.90
N LYS A 184 12.79 11.16 8.01
CA LYS A 184 11.51 11.87 7.95
C LYS A 184 10.40 11.05 7.33
N THR A 185 10.75 10.18 6.38
CA THR A 185 9.81 9.28 5.70
C THR A 185 9.66 7.99 6.50
N GLU A 186 8.45 7.58 6.76
CA GLU A 186 8.16 6.34 7.46
C GLU A 186 8.34 5.13 6.54
N VAL A 187 8.89 4.05 7.08
CA VAL A 187 9.19 2.85 6.30
C VAL A 187 8.31 1.70 6.76
N GLY A 188 7.42 1.26 5.88
CA GLY A 188 6.60 0.07 6.02
C GLY A 188 7.09 -1.08 5.13
N LEU A 189 6.39 -2.20 5.20
CA LEU A 189 6.73 -3.42 4.47
C LEU A 189 5.53 -3.95 3.66
N VAL A 190 5.79 -4.45 2.47
CA VAL A 190 4.82 -5.27 1.71
C VAL A 190 4.98 -6.73 2.15
N VAL A 191 3.91 -7.32 2.69
CA VAL A 191 3.91 -8.70 3.18
C VAL A 191 2.71 -9.47 2.63
N GLY A 192 2.94 -10.36 1.67
CA GLY A 192 1.93 -11.25 1.10
C GLY A 192 1.70 -12.46 2.02
N LEU A 193 0.59 -12.46 2.74
CA LEU A 193 0.26 -13.50 3.74
C LEU A 193 -0.07 -14.88 3.13
N THR A 194 -0.36 -14.97 1.84
CA THR A 194 -0.58 -16.25 1.16
C THR A 194 0.63 -17.21 1.28
N ASN A 195 1.82 -16.62 1.30
CA ASN A 195 3.09 -17.33 1.43
C ASN A 195 3.78 -17.10 2.79
N ALA A 196 3.20 -16.25 3.64
CA ALA A 196 3.75 -15.91 4.95
C ALA A 196 3.08 -16.78 6.01
N GLY A 197 3.76 -17.82 6.46
CA GLY A 197 3.42 -18.44 7.74
C GLY A 197 3.62 -17.45 8.89
N GLY A 198 3.09 -17.75 10.08
CA GLY A 198 3.26 -16.91 11.27
C GLY A 198 4.73 -16.57 11.62
N ASP A 199 5.68 -17.36 11.13
CA ASP A 199 7.12 -17.14 11.26
C ASP A 199 7.62 -15.87 10.54
N VAL A 200 6.97 -15.43 9.46
CA VAL A 200 7.36 -14.22 8.73
C VAL A 200 7.12 -12.96 9.57
N LEU A 201 5.94 -12.85 10.20
CA LEU A 201 5.61 -11.66 10.98
C LEU A 201 6.44 -11.50 12.25
N THR A 202 6.89 -12.63 12.85
CA THR A 202 7.76 -12.60 14.03
C THR A 202 9.18 -12.16 13.73
N GLY A 203 9.65 -12.33 12.49
CA GLY A 203 10.97 -11.89 12.03
C GLY A 203 11.01 -10.42 11.56
N LEU A 204 9.87 -9.73 11.55
CA LEU A 204 9.77 -8.35 11.03
C LEU A 204 9.50 -7.32 12.13
N PRO A 205 10.09 -6.12 12.06
CA PRO A 205 9.82 -5.03 13.01
C PRO A 205 8.34 -4.60 12.99
N ASP A 206 7.88 -3.97 14.07
CA ASP A 206 6.53 -3.39 14.15
C ASP A 206 6.46 -2.05 13.39
N VAL A 207 6.30 -2.14 12.09
CA VAL A 207 6.17 -1.03 11.13
C VAL A 207 4.90 -1.22 10.30
N PRO A 208 4.40 -0.18 9.60
CA PRO A 208 3.23 -0.30 8.76
C PRO A 208 3.31 -1.46 7.75
N LEU A 209 2.21 -2.19 7.57
CA LEU A 209 2.14 -3.28 6.59
C LEU A 209 1.15 -2.96 5.48
N LEU A 210 1.60 -3.15 4.24
CA LEU A 210 0.75 -3.26 3.07
C LEU A 210 0.63 -4.75 2.72
N ILE A 211 -0.58 -5.29 2.83
CA ILE A 211 -0.86 -6.72 2.66
C ILE A 211 -1.60 -6.90 1.33
N PRO A 212 -0.95 -7.37 0.27
CA PRO A 212 -1.61 -7.66 -0.99
C PRO A 212 -2.42 -8.96 -0.91
N GLY A 213 -3.60 -9.00 -1.56
CA GLY A 213 -4.20 -10.26 -1.98
C GLY A 213 -5.22 -10.92 -1.07
N LEU A 214 -6.16 -10.18 -0.48
CA LEU A 214 -7.42 -10.80 -0.03
C LEU A 214 -8.34 -11.06 -1.24
N GLY A 215 -8.97 -12.22 -1.30
CA GLY A 215 -9.94 -12.61 -2.32
C GLY A 215 -9.36 -13.57 -3.37
N ALA A 216 -8.61 -13.08 -4.34
CA ALA A 216 -8.13 -13.93 -5.45
C ALA A 216 -6.96 -14.86 -5.07
N GLN A 217 -6.26 -14.62 -3.96
CA GLN A 217 -5.05 -15.34 -3.55
C GLN A 217 -5.14 -16.00 -2.16
N GLY A 218 -6.27 -15.86 -1.44
CA GLY A 218 -6.55 -16.62 -0.21
C GLY A 218 -5.59 -16.33 0.96
N GLY A 219 -5.14 -15.08 1.12
CA GLY A 219 -4.26 -14.71 2.24
C GLY A 219 -4.94 -14.92 3.59
N ASP A 220 -4.26 -15.61 4.50
CA ASP A 220 -4.74 -15.81 5.88
C ASP A 220 -4.35 -14.62 6.77
N LEU A 221 -5.31 -13.75 7.04
CA LEU A 221 -5.13 -12.60 7.94
C LEU A 221 -5.03 -12.98 9.41
N SER A 222 -5.35 -14.24 9.78
CA SER A 222 -5.30 -14.69 11.18
C SER A 222 -3.90 -14.57 11.78
N ALA A 223 -2.85 -14.63 10.94
CA ALA A 223 -1.48 -14.41 11.35
C ALA A 223 -1.23 -13.00 11.95
N LEU A 224 -2.05 -12.01 11.62
CA LEU A 224 -1.99 -10.66 12.21
C LEU A 224 -2.66 -10.59 13.57
N THR A 225 -3.69 -11.43 13.77
CA THR A 225 -4.45 -11.47 15.03
C THR A 225 -3.56 -12.04 16.12
N GLY A 226 -3.42 -11.30 17.22
CA GLY A 226 -2.56 -11.73 18.34
C GLY A 226 -1.05 -11.57 18.10
N SER A 227 -0.63 -11.01 16.96
CA SER A 227 0.80 -10.71 16.68
C SER A 227 1.39 -9.63 17.59
N GLY A 228 0.55 -8.90 18.34
CA GLY A 228 0.97 -7.78 19.20
C GLY A 228 1.41 -6.53 18.44
N ARG A 229 1.26 -6.49 17.12
CA ARG A 229 1.62 -5.34 16.28
C ARG A 229 0.68 -4.15 16.54
N ARG A 230 1.25 -2.95 16.61
CA ARG A 230 0.53 -1.69 16.85
C ARG A 230 0.59 -0.76 15.65
N ALA A 231 1.60 -0.90 14.81
CA ALA A 231 1.71 -0.13 13.57
C ALA A 231 0.51 -0.43 12.65
N PRO A 232 -0.01 0.56 11.92
CA PRO A 232 -1.17 0.39 11.06
C PRO A 232 -0.87 -0.63 9.95
N ASN A 233 -1.89 -1.41 9.61
CA ASN A 233 -1.81 -2.31 8.46
C ASN A 233 -3.01 -2.07 7.55
N VAL A 234 -2.82 -2.25 6.26
CA VAL A 234 -3.89 -2.17 5.26
C VAL A 234 -3.86 -3.38 4.35
N VAL A 235 -5.04 -3.86 4.01
CA VAL A 235 -5.24 -5.04 3.18
C VAL A 235 -5.73 -4.60 1.80
N ASN A 236 -4.90 -4.85 0.79
CA ASN A 236 -5.21 -4.43 -0.57
C ASN A 236 -6.13 -5.42 -1.27
N VAL A 237 -7.26 -4.91 -1.75
CA VAL A 237 -8.18 -5.61 -2.64
C VAL A 237 -8.38 -4.75 -3.90
N SER A 238 -8.02 -5.27 -5.06
CA SER A 238 -8.21 -4.59 -6.33
C SER A 238 -9.37 -5.20 -7.12
N ARG A 239 -9.12 -6.23 -7.92
CA ARG A 239 -10.12 -6.83 -8.81
C ARG A 239 -11.42 -7.24 -8.13
N GLY A 240 -11.36 -7.70 -6.89
CA GLY A 240 -12.53 -8.09 -6.12
C GLY A 240 -13.49 -6.93 -5.86
N VAL A 241 -12.98 -5.69 -5.77
CA VAL A 241 -13.79 -4.48 -5.58
C VAL A 241 -14.16 -3.85 -6.92
N ILE A 242 -13.18 -3.62 -7.81
CA ILE A 242 -13.40 -2.80 -9.01
C ILE A 242 -14.01 -3.57 -10.19
N TYR A 243 -13.87 -4.90 -10.21
CA TYR A 243 -14.40 -5.79 -11.27
C TYR A 243 -15.15 -6.99 -10.71
N GLY A 244 -15.54 -6.97 -9.45
CA GLY A 244 -16.36 -8.03 -8.88
C GLY A 244 -17.77 -8.03 -9.52
N ASN A 245 -18.31 -9.21 -9.75
CA ASN A 245 -19.62 -9.41 -10.40
C ASN A 245 -20.77 -9.66 -9.42
N GLU A 246 -20.49 -9.61 -8.11
CA GLU A 246 -21.46 -9.93 -7.05
C GLU A 246 -22.02 -8.68 -6.35
N GLY A 247 -21.95 -7.52 -6.98
CA GLY A 247 -22.45 -6.25 -6.46
C GLY A 247 -21.75 -5.04 -7.07
N SER A 248 -22.20 -3.85 -6.67
CA SER A 248 -21.55 -2.59 -6.99
C SER A 248 -20.20 -2.44 -6.25
N PRO A 249 -19.28 -1.57 -6.69
CA PRO A 249 -18.06 -1.27 -5.95
C PRO A 249 -18.30 -0.89 -4.49
N ALA A 250 -19.40 -0.18 -4.18
CA ALA A 250 -19.78 0.18 -2.82
C ALA A 250 -20.10 -1.05 -1.95
N GLU A 251 -20.93 -1.97 -2.47
CA GLU A 251 -21.31 -3.21 -1.76
C GLU A 251 -20.11 -4.14 -1.57
N LEU A 252 -19.24 -4.22 -2.59
CA LEU A 252 -18.04 -5.02 -2.53
C LEU A 252 -17.02 -4.45 -1.55
N ALA A 253 -16.82 -3.14 -1.53
CA ALA A 253 -15.96 -2.49 -0.55
C ALA A 253 -16.46 -2.69 0.90
N ASP A 254 -17.76 -2.56 1.13
CA ASP A 254 -18.37 -2.82 2.44
C ASP A 254 -18.20 -4.29 2.89
N ARG A 255 -18.39 -5.23 1.97
CA ARG A 255 -18.17 -6.66 2.23
C ARG A 255 -16.71 -6.93 2.62
N TYR A 256 -15.74 -6.49 1.80
CA TYR A 256 -14.33 -6.70 2.10
C TYR A 256 -13.87 -5.98 3.38
N ALA A 257 -14.40 -4.79 3.65
CA ALA A 257 -14.11 -4.08 4.90
C ALA A 257 -14.53 -4.91 6.12
N ARG A 258 -15.72 -5.52 6.08
CA ARG A 258 -16.21 -6.41 7.16
C ARG A 258 -15.38 -7.68 7.27
N GLU A 259 -15.12 -8.38 6.16
CA GLU A 259 -14.27 -9.59 6.15
C GLU A 259 -12.88 -9.32 6.74
N ILE A 260 -12.28 -8.17 6.42
CA ILE A 260 -10.98 -7.74 6.96
C ILE A 260 -11.11 -7.47 8.47
N ALA A 261 -12.11 -6.71 8.91
CA ALA A 261 -12.32 -6.39 10.31
C ALA A 261 -12.54 -7.66 11.17
N GLU A 262 -13.37 -8.60 10.69
CA GLU A 262 -13.57 -9.89 11.33
C GLU A 262 -12.27 -10.68 11.45
N ALA A 263 -11.51 -10.78 10.36
CA ALA A 263 -10.24 -11.51 10.33
C ALA A 263 -9.16 -10.87 11.23
N LEU A 264 -9.22 -9.55 11.44
CA LEU A 264 -8.32 -8.82 12.35
C LEU A 264 -8.83 -8.81 13.82
N GLY A 265 -9.97 -9.44 14.11
CA GLY A 265 -10.56 -9.46 15.45
C GLY A 265 -11.13 -8.12 15.92
N GLN A 266 -11.41 -7.21 15.00
CA GLN A 266 -11.95 -5.85 15.29
C GLN A 266 -13.49 -5.83 15.37
N GLY A 267 -14.15 -6.91 14.96
CA GLY A 267 -15.62 -7.01 14.89
C GLY A 267 -16.36 -7.21 16.23
N ALA A 268 -15.67 -7.25 17.37
CA ALA A 268 -16.27 -7.63 18.67
C ALA A 268 -16.62 -6.47 19.60
N GLN A 269 -16.54 -5.20 19.18
CA GLN A 269 -16.73 -4.04 20.08
C GLN A 269 -18.03 -3.23 19.88
N GLU A 270 -18.97 -3.64 19.04
CA GLU A 270 -20.27 -2.97 18.89
C GLU A 270 -21.42 -3.72 19.62
N GLY A 271 -21.24 -4.03 20.89
CA GLY A 271 -22.28 -4.74 21.64
C GLY A 271 -22.07 -4.80 23.16
N SER A 272 -21.82 -3.65 23.79
CA SER A 272 -21.86 -3.58 25.27
C SER A 272 -22.43 -2.26 25.74
#